data_17622d04858ec6e9666ee7e2d532f659
#
_entry.id   17622d04858ec6e9666ee7e2d532f659
#
_cell.length_a   1.000
_cell.length_b   1.000
_cell.length_c   1.000
_cell.angle_alpha   90.00
_cell.angle_beta   90.00
_cell.angle_gamma   90.00
#
_symmetry.space_group_name_H-M   'P 1'
#
loop_
_entity.id
_entity.type
_entity.pdbx_description
1 polymer ?
#
loop_
_entity_poly.entity_id
_entity_poly.type
_entity_poly.pdbx_seq_one_letter_code
_entity_poly.pdbx_strand_id
1 'polypeptide(L)'
;MRSGLFAAATAALAGSVAGQVVKRQSGSLPTIETRGNAFYTAGGERFYVRGVAYQPGGASEAEDPLLDTEALSRDIEQFERLGINTIRIYTIDNSQNHDEAMRMLDEAGIYLALDVNTPYVALNRESPEALHASYNDVYLQSVFATVDMFAGYNNLLLFFSGNEVINDPNNTNAAPYIKAVTRDIKRYINAQVDRQIPVGYSAADVEDNVYTSAVYFACGDDEMARSDFFAFNDYSWCDPSSFTQSGWDQKVELYSNYSLPIFLSEFGCITNTREWNEIAALYSEKMTGVYSGGLVYEYTIEPNGYGLVEVGSNGNIEPNEDFERLMEAYEQTPNPTGDGGARTDTEVPQCPEQTDDWEVSPDNKLPEIPEPALKYIRNGAGEGPGINEDESSQYAGTPTSTDVDLSDGTTDTDTSEDPESSGDGTSTGSSSSSSSSSSSDSSSSNSNSDSEEDNDNSESAASSLYAGAASLVISFAAAGALLL
;
A
#
# COMPACT_ATOMS: atom_id res chain seq x y z
N MET A 1 1.06 16.67 80.74
CA MET A 1 0.15 15.95 79.87
C MET A 1 -0.27 16.85 78.68
N ARG A 2 0.35 16.71 77.55
CA ARG A 2 0.01 17.47 76.37
C ARG A 2 -0.12 16.41 75.23
N SER A 3 -1.33 16.18 74.82
CA SER A 3 -1.67 15.28 73.69
C SER A 3 -1.40 16.01 72.38
N GLY A 4 -0.51 15.46 71.55
CA GLY A 4 -0.27 15.93 70.20
C GLY A 4 -1.11 15.08 69.23
N LEU A 5 -1.99 15.74 68.47
CA LEU A 5 -2.67 15.18 67.30
C LEU A 5 -1.70 15.18 66.10
N PHE A 6 -1.45 14.00 65.58
CA PHE A 6 -0.83 13.87 64.22
C PHE A 6 -1.96 13.81 63.19
N ALA A 7 -2.04 14.83 62.35
CA ALA A 7 -2.83 14.82 61.13
C ALA A 7 -1.99 14.22 60.01
N ALA A 8 -2.39 13.05 59.49
CA ALA A 8 -1.81 12.45 58.33
C ALA A 8 -2.46 13.09 57.08
N ALA A 9 -1.67 13.84 56.33
CA ALA A 9 -2.08 14.35 55.00
C ALA A 9 -1.78 13.26 53.95
N THR A 10 -2.80 12.66 53.42
CA THR A 10 -2.73 11.82 52.23
C THR A 10 -2.67 12.72 50.99
N ALA A 11 -1.47 12.86 50.43
CA ALA A 11 -1.30 13.45 49.09
C ALA A 11 -1.67 12.41 48.02
N ALA A 12 -2.76 12.63 47.34
CA ALA A 12 -3.13 11.89 46.13
C ALA A 12 -2.20 12.38 45.00
N LEU A 13 -1.27 11.53 44.58
CA LEU A 13 -0.49 11.72 43.35
C LEU A 13 -1.44 11.37 42.18
N ALA A 14 -1.99 12.41 41.56
CA ALA A 14 -2.54 12.33 40.22
C ALA A 14 -1.33 12.24 39.29
N GLY A 15 -0.94 11.04 38.91
CA GLY A 15 0.02 10.81 37.84
C GLY A 15 -0.64 11.21 36.52
N SER A 16 -0.26 12.34 35.97
CA SER A 16 -0.48 12.64 34.56
C SER A 16 0.36 11.63 33.74
N VAL A 17 -0.31 10.71 33.07
CA VAL A 17 0.30 9.95 31.99
C VAL A 17 0.42 10.94 30.83
N ALA A 18 1.48 11.75 30.84
CA ALA A 18 1.93 12.42 29.63
C ALA A 18 2.46 11.31 28.73
N GLY A 19 1.89 11.17 27.54
CA GLY A 19 2.42 10.29 26.51
C GLY A 19 3.94 10.51 26.42
N GLN A 20 4.71 9.49 26.66
CA GLN A 20 6.16 9.57 26.49
C GLN A 20 6.41 9.57 24.99
N VAL A 21 6.74 10.73 24.43
CA VAL A 21 7.43 10.81 23.14
C VAL A 21 8.68 9.95 23.27
N VAL A 22 8.65 8.79 22.63
CA VAL A 22 9.77 7.86 22.63
C VAL A 22 10.88 8.52 21.82
N LYS A 23 11.83 9.19 22.50
CA LYS A 23 13.08 9.60 21.87
C LYS A 23 13.91 8.34 21.62
N ARG A 24 13.77 7.76 20.43
CA ARG A 24 14.67 6.72 19.99
C ARG A 24 15.99 7.32 19.51
N GLN A 25 17.03 6.51 19.54
CA GLN A 25 18.38 6.92 19.20
C GLN A 25 18.39 7.31 17.71
N SER A 26 18.84 8.54 17.41
CA SER A 26 19.01 8.97 16.02
C SER A 26 20.07 8.10 15.36
N GLY A 27 19.69 7.41 14.30
CA GLY A 27 20.61 6.65 13.46
C GLY A 27 21.65 7.54 12.75
N SER A 28 22.56 6.91 12.01
CA SER A 28 23.60 7.61 11.24
C SER A 28 23.05 8.17 9.91
N LEU A 29 22.02 7.53 9.36
CA LEU A 29 21.40 7.94 8.10
C LEU A 29 20.58 9.22 8.25
N PRO A 30 20.66 10.16 7.26
CA PRO A 30 19.79 11.33 7.25
C PRO A 30 18.34 10.91 6.94
N THR A 31 17.37 11.63 7.49
CA THR A 31 15.97 11.45 7.11
C THR A 31 15.74 11.84 5.65
N ILE A 32 14.73 11.22 5.04
CA ILE A 32 14.31 11.53 3.67
C ILE A 32 13.01 12.34 3.73
N GLU A 33 12.92 13.32 2.85
CA GLU A 33 11.75 14.19 2.68
C GLU A 33 11.36 14.32 1.20
N THR A 34 10.14 14.74 0.93
CA THR A 34 9.65 15.03 -0.42
C THR A 34 9.75 16.52 -0.71
N ARG A 35 10.18 16.88 -1.92
CA ARG A 35 10.17 18.26 -2.43
C ARG A 35 9.77 18.26 -3.90
N GLY A 36 8.59 18.83 -4.19
CA GLY A 36 8.01 18.73 -5.53
C GLY A 36 7.82 17.26 -5.91
N ASN A 37 8.32 16.87 -7.08
CA ASN A 37 8.15 15.50 -7.58
C ASN A 37 9.34 14.56 -7.24
N ALA A 38 10.05 14.80 -6.14
CA ALA A 38 11.26 14.03 -5.84
C ALA A 38 11.54 13.87 -4.36
N PHE A 39 12.34 12.83 -4.02
CA PHE A 39 12.87 12.59 -2.68
C PHE A 39 14.24 13.24 -2.51
N TYR A 40 14.50 13.72 -1.28
CA TYR A 40 15.77 14.33 -0.90
C TYR A 40 16.17 13.92 0.50
N THR A 41 17.46 13.78 0.74
CA THR A 41 17.96 13.71 2.10
C THR A 41 17.73 15.04 2.82
N ALA A 42 17.70 15.03 4.16
CA ALA A 42 17.67 16.27 4.95
C ALA A 42 18.84 17.21 4.62
N GLY A 43 19.94 16.70 4.07
CA GLY A 43 21.07 17.46 3.55
C GLY A 43 20.81 18.14 2.19
N GLY A 44 19.69 17.85 1.54
CA GLY A 44 19.31 18.43 0.25
C GLY A 44 19.87 17.68 -0.96
N GLU A 45 20.41 16.48 -0.79
CA GLU A 45 20.86 15.63 -1.88
C GLU A 45 19.67 14.83 -2.43
N ARG A 46 19.58 14.71 -3.76
CA ARG A 46 18.57 13.89 -4.41
C ARG A 46 18.68 12.42 -3.99
N PHE A 47 17.57 11.83 -3.57
CA PHE A 47 17.50 10.43 -3.19
C PHE A 47 16.76 9.61 -4.27
N TYR A 48 17.36 8.48 -4.64
CA TYR A 48 16.75 7.49 -5.52
C TYR A 48 16.56 6.18 -4.75
N VAL A 49 15.33 5.67 -4.77
CA VAL A 49 15.02 4.34 -4.26
C VAL A 49 15.71 3.30 -5.14
N ARG A 50 16.59 2.53 -4.57
CA ARG A 50 17.28 1.41 -5.21
C ARG A 50 17.18 0.24 -4.26
N GLY A 51 16.27 -0.68 -4.52
CA GLY A 51 15.99 -1.65 -3.49
C GLY A 51 15.28 -2.91 -3.95
N VAL A 52 14.80 -3.65 -2.96
CA VAL A 52 14.15 -4.95 -3.14
C VAL A 52 13.00 -5.11 -2.15
N ALA A 53 11.94 -5.81 -2.55
CA ALA A 53 10.91 -6.29 -1.65
C ALA A 53 11.49 -7.43 -0.78
N TYR A 54 11.37 -7.30 0.54
CA TYR A 54 11.92 -8.22 1.52
C TYR A 54 10.82 -8.72 2.45
N GLN A 55 10.22 -9.84 2.11
CA GLN A 55 9.22 -10.55 2.90
C GLN A 55 9.43 -12.05 2.73
N PRO A 56 10.43 -12.66 3.41
CA PRO A 56 10.63 -14.10 3.38
C PRO A 56 9.35 -14.85 3.76
N GLY A 57 8.98 -15.83 2.93
CA GLY A 57 7.69 -16.53 3.01
C GLY A 57 6.64 -16.00 2.04
N GLY A 58 6.83 -14.79 1.49
CA GLY A 58 5.95 -14.15 0.52
C GLY A 58 5.18 -12.95 1.05
N ALA A 59 4.79 -12.06 0.14
CA ALA A 59 4.14 -10.79 0.48
C ALA A 59 2.79 -10.94 1.22
N SER A 60 2.19 -12.13 1.18
CA SER A 60 0.92 -12.43 1.87
C SER A 60 1.11 -13.13 3.21
N GLU A 61 2.37 -13.43 3.61
CA GLU A 61 2.62 -14.07 4.88
C GLU A 61 2.44 -13.11 6.05
N ALA A 62 1.83 -13.66 7.12
CA ALA A 62 1.60 -12.92 8.36
C ALA A 62 2.79 -13.11 9.30
N GLU A 63 4.01 -12.83 8.82
CA GLU A 63 5.26 -12.93 9.55
C GLU A 63 6.01 -11.61 9.48
N ASP A 64 6.80 -11.33 10.52
CA ASP A 64 7.63 -10.14 10.61
C ASP A 64 9.11 -10.50 10.40
N PRO A 65 9.70 -10.17 9.25
CA PRO A 65 11.07 -10.54 8.95
C PRO A 65 12.11 -9.76 9.78
N LEU A 66 11.74 -8.69 10.45
CA LEU A 66 12.67 -7.91 11.28
C LEU A 66 12.88 -8.50 12.67
N LEU A 67 12.10 -9.52 13.06
CA LEU A 67 12.25 -10.17 14.37
C LEU A 67 13.37 -11.23 14.36
N ASP A 68 13.68 -11.82 13.22
CA ASP A 68 14.82 -12.74 13.07
C ASP A 68 16.08 -11.95 12.68
N THR A 69 16.74 -11.36 13.68
CA THR A 69 17.95 -10.56 13.47
C THR A 69 19.16 -11.39 13.01
N GLU A 70 19.16 -12.72 13.20
CA GLU A 70 20.20 -13.61 12.68
C GLU A 70 20.02 -13.79 11.17
N ALA A 71 18.80 -14.05 10.71
CA ALA A 71 18.47 -14.08 9.29
C ALA A 71 18.73 -12.71 8.63
N LEU A 72 18.24 -11.62 9.25
CA LEU A 72 18.47 -10.27 8.73
C LEU A 72 19.96 -9.93 8.60
N SER A 73 20.79 -10.30 9.58
CA SER A 73 22.25 -10.07 9.51
C SER A 73 22.88 -10.75 8.29
N ARG A 74 22.48 -11.96 8.01
CA ARG A 74 22.92 -12.74 6.86
C ARG A 74 22.45 -12.10 5.54
N ASP A 75 21.19 -11.61 5.51
CA ASP A 75 20.57 -11.05 4.31
C ASP A 75 21.12 -9.65 4.00
N ILE A 76 21.49 -8.87 5.00
CA ILE A 76 22.19 -7.59 4.86
C ILE A 76 23.48 -7.74 4.05
N GLU A 77 24.25 -8.83 4.23
CA GLU A 77 25.44 -9.08 3.42
C GLU A 77 25.10 -9.16 1.91
N GLN A 78 23.92 -9.67 1.57
CA GLN A 78 23.45 -9.72 0.18
C GLN A 78 22.92 -8.37 -0.30
N PHE A 79 22.27 -7.58 0.57
CA PHE A 79 21.85 -6.22 0.24
C PHE A 79 23.05 -5.33 -0.08
N GLU A 80 24.13 -5.44 0.70
CA GLU A 80 25.39 -4.75 0.44
C GLU A 80 26.02 -5.18 -0.89
N ARG A 81 25.99 -6.49 -1.24
CA ARG A 81 26.45 -7.00 -2.53
C ARG A 81 25.66 -6.46 -3.70
N LEU A 82 24.32 -6.36 -3.57
CA LEU A 82 23.45 -5.75 -4.58
C LEU A 82 23.67 -4.24 -4.70
N GLY A 83 24.26 -3.58 -3.68
CA GLY A 83 24.41 -2.13 -3.64
C GLY A 83 23.08 -1.38 -3.53
N ILE A 84 22.10 -1.98 -2.86
CA ILE A 84 20.80 -1.35 -2.62
C ILE A 84 20.86 -0.44 -1.40
N ASN A 85 19.90 0.49 -1.32
CA ASN A 85 19.74 1.43 -0.21
C ASN A 85 18.36 1.36 0.46
N THR A 86 17.47 0.51 -0.01
CA THR A 86 16.09 0.43 0.49
C THR A 86 15.58 -1.00 0.44
N ILE A 87 14.90 -1.43 1.49
CA ILE A 87 14.04 -2.61 1.46
C ILE A 87 12.59 -2.21 1.69
N ARG A 88 11.66 -2.98 1.11
CA ARG A 88 10.23 -2.86 1.40
C ARG A 88 9.76 -4.08 2.18
N ILE A 89 9.00 -3.84 3.25
CA ILE A 89 8.38 -4.88 4.05
C ILE A 89 6.87 -4.66 4.04
N TYR A 90 6.12 -5.76 3.84
CA TYR A 90 4.66 -5.74 3.72
C TYR A 90 3.97 -5.97 5.08
N THR A 91 4.59 -6.77 5.97
CA THR A 91 3.98 -7.15 7.25
C THR A 91 5.00 -7.07 8.38
N ILE A 92 4.61 -6.41 9.47
CA ILE A 92 5.38 -6.37 10.72
C ILE A 92 4.45 -6.62 11.93
N ASP A 93 5.04 -7.08 13.02
CA ASP A 93 4.37 -7.22 14.31
C ASP A 93 4.59 -5.97 15.17
N ASN A 94 3.62 -5.07 15.17
CA ASN A 94 3.70 -3.80 15.88
C ASN A 94 3.59 -3.93 17.42
N SER A 95 3.55 -5.14 17.97
CA SER A 95 3.66 -5.42 19.41
C SER A 95 5.10 -5.74 19.84
N GLN A 96 6.03 -5.95 18.90
CA GLN A 96 7.40 -6.39 19.15
C GLN A 96 8.41 -5.26 19.05
N ASN A 97 9.65 -5.49 19.49
CA ASN A 97 10.73 -4.49 19.43
C ASN A 97 11.60 -4.67 18.18
N HIS A 98 11.79 -3.60 17.44
CA HIS A 98 12.55 -3.57 16.17
C HIS A 98 13.87 -2.77 16.28
N ASP A 99 14.26 -2.33 17.47
CA ASP A 99 15.44 -1.45 17.67
C ASP A 99 16.72 -2.07 17.08
N GLU A 100 16.92 -3.38 17.27
CA GLU A 100 18.12 -4.06 16.78
C GLU A 100 18.12 -4.18 15.26
N ALA A 101 17.01 -4.61 14.66
CA ALA A 101 16.89 -4.73 13.21
C ALA A 101 17.09 -3.38 12.52
N MET A 102 16.41 -2.34 13.01
CA MET A 102 16.52 -0.99 12.44
C MET A 102 17.91 -0.39 12.61
N ARG A 103 18.62 -0.71 13.71
CA ARG A 103 20.01 -0.34 13.89
C ARG A 103 20.92 -1.03 12.87
N MET A 104 20.73 -2.33 12.64
CA MET A 104 21.51 -3.11 11.66
C MET A 104 21.32 -2.56 10.23
N LEU A 105 20.07 -2.26 9.85
CA LEU A 105 19.77 -1.64 8.57
C LEU A 105 20.41 -0.24 8.43
N ASP A 106 20.36 0.59 9.50
CA ASP A 106 20.99 1.92 9.50
C ASP A 106 22.51 1.83 9.32
N GLU A 107 23.17 0.91 10.02
CA GLU A 107 24.61 0.67 9.90
C GLU A 107 25.03 0.19 8.50
N ALA A 108 24.14 -0.56 7.82
CA ALA A 108 24.33 -1.02 6.45
C ALA A 108 23.94 0.05 5.39
N GLY A 109 23.42 1.20 5.79
CA GLY A 109 22.99 2.23 4.86
C GLY A 109 21.63 1.97 4.21
N ILE A 110 20.79 1.14 4.84
CA ILE A 110 19.50 0.68 4.29
C ILE A 110 18.33 1.41 4.94
N TYR A 111 17.47 1.97 4.11
CA TYR A 111 16.18 2.54 4.49
C TYR A 111 15.07 1.50 4.42
N LEU A 112 14.05 1.68 5.25
CA LEU A 112 12.83 0.88 5.28
C LEU A 112 11.68 1.64 4.62
N ALA A 113 11.08 1.08 3.56
CA ALA A 113 9.77 1.45 3.04
C ALA A 113 8.75 0.44 3.61
N LEU A 114 7.76 0.91 4.37
CA LEU A 114 6.92 0.05 5.20
C LEU A 114 5.43 0.18 4.85
N ASP A 115 4.78 -0.94 4.58
CA ASP A 115 3.33 -1.03 4.55
C ASP A 115 2.76 -0.99 5.98
N VAL A 116 1.67 -0.23 6.20
CA VAL A 116 1.03 -0.14 7.53
C VAL A 116 -0.03 -1.21 7.74
N ASN A 117 -0.38 -1.94 6.67
CA ASN A 117 -1.38 -3.01 6.68
C ASN A 117 -0.70 -4.37 6.93
N THR A 118 -1.51 -5.34 7.31
CA THR A 118 -1.14 -6.76 7.40
C THR A 118 -2.24 -7.61 6.77
N PRO A 119 -2.06 -8.90 6.54
CA PRO A 119 -3.13 -9.77 6.05
C PRO A 119 -4.42 -9.72 6.88
N TYR A 120 -4.31 -9.44 8.19
CA TYR A 120 -5.46 -9.37 9.11
C TYR A 120 -5.98 -7.96 9.35
N VAL A 121 -5.19 -6.94 9.03
CA VAL A 121 -5.50 -5.53 9.27
C VAL A 121 -5.36 -4.75 7.98
N ALA A 122 -6.44 -4.66 7.21
CA ALA A 122 -6.48 -4.02 5.90
C ALA A 122 -7.90 -3.56 5.53
N LEU A 123 -8.02 -2.65 4.57
CA LEU A 123 -9.29 -2.32 3.94
C LEU A 123 -9.79 -3.51 3.11
N ASN A 124 -11.05 -3.85 3.26
CA ASN A 124 -11.69 -4.95 2.52
C ASN A 124 -12.43 -4.40 1.30
N ARG A 125 -11.91 -4.69 0.10
CA ARG A 125 -12.45 -4.21 -1.18
C ARG A 125 -13.50 -5.10 -1.83
N GLU A 126 -13.93 -6.17 -1.17
CA GLU A 126 -14.85 -7.17 -1.75
C GLU A 126 -16.24 -6.61 -2.05
N SER A 127 -16.70 -5.65 -1.24
CA SER A 127 -17.95 -4.93 -1.47
C SER A 127 -17.90 -3.55 -0.81
N PRO A 128 -18.79 -2.62 -1.18
CA PRO A 128 -18.90 -1.33 -0.49
C PRO A 128 -19.16 -1.46 1.01
N GLU A 129 -19.98 -2.43 1.42
CA GLU A 129 -20.30 -2.69 2.83
C GLU A 129 -19.08 -3.24 3.58
N ALA A 130 -18.32 -4.17 2.98
CA ALA A 130 -17.10 -4.70 3.56
C ALA A 130 -16.01 -3.62 3.67
N LEU A 131 -15.89 -2.78 2.65
CA LEU A 131 -14.98 -1.64 2.64
C LEU A 131 -15.31 -0.66 3.77
N HIS A 132 -16.59 -0.29 3.90
CA HIS A 132 -17.07 0.58 4.98
C HIS A 132 -16.80 -0.04 6.37
N ALA A 133 -17.13 -1.32 6.55
CA ALA A 133 -16.95 -2.02 7.82
C ALA A 133 -15.48 -2.14 8.24
N SER A 134 -14.56 -2.32 7.28
CA SER A 134 -13.13 -2.47 7.55
C SER A 134 -12.41 -1.16 7.87
N TYR A 135 -12.96 -0.01 7.50
CA TYR A 135 -12.45 1.30 7.92
C TYR A 135 -13.02 1.67 9.31
N ASN A 136 -12.44 1.14 10.35
CA ASN A 136 -12.92 1.22 11.72
C ASN A 136 -11.80 1.61 12.71
N ASP A 137 -12.16 1.78 13.99
CA ASP A 137 -11.22 2.24 15.01
C ASP A 137 -10.18 1.18 15.40
N VAL A 138 -10.47 -0.10 15.22
CA VAL A 138 -9.50 -1.20 15.46
C VAL A 138 -8.44 -1.19 14.35
N TYR A 139 -8.86 -1.05 13.10
CA TYR A 139 -7.98 -0.87 11.96
C TYR A 139 -7.03 0.32 12.17
N LEU A 140 -7.57 1.49 12.49
CA LEU A 140 -6.77 2.70 12.68
C LEU A 140 -5.86 2.62 13.91
N GLN A 141 -6.26 1.92 14.99
CA GLN A 141 -5.40 1.70 16.14
C GLN A 141 -4.14 0.93 15.76
N SER A 142 -4.27 -0.15 14.98
CA SER A 142 -3.13 -0.93 14.50
C SER A 142 -2.23 -0.11 13.57
N VAL A 143 -2.81 0.60 12.60
CA VAL A 143 -2.08 1.49 11.70
C VAL A 143 -1.26 2.53 12.49
N PHE A 144 -1.87 3.18 13.48
CA PHE A 144 -1.19 4.18 14.30
C PHE A 144 -0.13 3.58 15.22
N ALA A 145 -0.33 2.35 15.72
CA ALA A 145 0.68 1.63 16.50
C ALA A 145 1.92 1.30 15.64
N THR A 146 1.73 0.95 14.37
CA THR A 146 2.83 0.80 13.41
C THR A 146 3.57 2.11 13.20
N VAL A 147 2.87 3.25 13.10
CA VAL A 147 3.50 4.58 13.03
C VAL A 147 4.31 4.87 14.30
N ASP A 148 3.74 4.66 15.50
CA ASP A 148 4.45 4.87 16.78
C ASP A 148 5.72 4.02 16.87
N MET A 149 5.65 2.77 16.38
CA MET A 149 6.75 1.83 16.40
C MET A 149 7.94 2.30 15.56
N PHE A 150 7.69 2.80 14.35
CA PHE A 150 8.75 3.07 13.38
C PHE A 150 9.10 4.56 13.19
N ALA A 151 8.25 5.50 13.57
CA ALA A 151 8.46 6.93 13.34
C ALA A 151 9.72 7.51 13.98
N GLY A 152 10.25 6.85 15.01
CA GLY A 152 11.47 7.27 15.69
C GLY A 152 12.78 6.95 14.99
N TYR A 153 12.77 6.08 13.95
CA TYR A 153 13.99 5.68 13.23
C TYR A 153 14.24 6.61 12.04
N ASN A 154 15.46 7.15 11.93
CA ASN A 154 15.82 8.02 10.81
C ASN A 154 15.83 7.29 9.46
N ASN A 155 16.15 6.00 9.47
CA ASN A 155 16.14 5.15 8.29
C ASN A 155 14.76 4.58 7.94
N LEU A 156 13.69 5.01 8.58
CA LEU A 156 12.35 4.86 8.01
C LEU A 156 12.19 5.87 6.88
N LEU A 157 12.03 5.37 5.66
CA LEU A 157 11.87 6.16 4.44
C LEU A 157 10.46 6.75 4.34
N LEU A 158 9.45 5.86 4.40
CA LEU A 158 8.05 6.20 4.14
C LEU A 158 7.10 5.12 4.66
N PHE A 159 5.80 5.47 4.70
CA PHE A 159 4.71 4.51 4.91
C PHE A 159 3.84 4.39 3.66
N PHE A 160 3.47 3.16 3.31
CA PHE A 160 2.38 2.91 2.37
C PHE A 160 1.06 2.81 3.11
N SER A 161 0.09 3.65 2.76
CA SER A 161 -1.27 3.62 3.31
C SER A 161 -2.11 2.45 2.77
N GLY A 162 -1.64 1.81 1.71
CA GLY A 162 -2.23 0.61 1.11
C GLY A 162 -1.44 0.16 -0.11
N ASN A 163 -1.58 -1.11 -0.44
CA ASN A 163 -1.01 -1.74 -1.64
C ASN A 163 -2.12 -2.41 -2.44
N GLU A 164 -2.25 -2.07 -3.72
CA GLU A 164 -3.17 -2.69 -4.70
C GLU A 164 -4.61 -2.87 -4.21
N VAL A 165 -5.11 -1.98 -3.35
CA VAL A 165 -6.52 -1.99 -2.93
C VAL A 165 -7.41 -1.74 -4.13
N ILE A 166 -6.99 -0.83 -5.03
CA ILE A 166 -7.58 -0.67 -6.37
C ILE A 166 -6.75 -1.51 -7.33
N ASN A 167 -7.34 -2.58 -7.87
CA ASN A 167 -6.67 -3.50 -8.80
C ASN A 167 -7.57 -3.99 -9.94
N ASP A 168 -8.75 -3.36 -10.07
CA ASP A 168 -9.74 -3.63 -11.10
C ASP A 168 -10.50 -2.33 -11.39
N PRO A 169 -11.00 -2.08 -12.63
CA PRO A 169 -11.81 -0.91 -12.92
C PRO A 169 -13.08 -0.76 -12.05
N ASN A 170 -13.59 -1.89 -11.54
CA ASN A 170 -14.84 -1.93 -10.77
C ASN A 170 -14.66 -1.77 -9.25
N ASN A 171 -13.45 -1.51 -8.76
CA ASN A 171 -13.20 -1.30 -7.33
C ASN A 171 -12.52 0.04 -7.01
N THR A 172 -12.65 1.00 -7.92
CA THR A 172 -12.15 2.38 -7.73
C THR A 172 -12.85 3.11 -6.59
N ASN A 173 -14.02 2.66 -6.17
CA ASN A 173 -14.76 3.13 -4.98
C ASN A 173 -13.96 2.99 -3.67
N ALA A 174 -12.88 2.21 -3.64
CA ALA A 174 -11.96 2.14 -2.50
C ALA A 174 -11.09 3.40 -2.35
N ALA A 175 -10.91 4.22 -3.40
CA ALA A 175 -10.01 5.37 -3.38
C ALA A 175 -10.30 6.39 -2.27
N PRO A 176 -11.54 6.80 -1.95
CA PRO A 176 -11.82 7.70 -0.84
C PRO A 176 -11.42 7.15 0.52
N TYR A 177 -11.52 5.85 0.73
CA TYR A 177 -11.11 5.20 1.98
C TYR A 177 -9.59 5.15 2.10
N ILE A 178 -8.86 4.80 1.05
CA ILE A 178 -7.39 4.84 1.02
C ILE A 178 -6.89 6.26 1.30
N LYS A 179 -7.52 7.26 0.68
CA LYS A 179 -7.20 8.67 0.88
C LYS A 179 -7.52 9.13 2.30
N ALA A 180 -8.59 8.62 2.92
CA ALA A 180 -8.90 8.85 4.31
C ALA A 180 -7.86 8.22 5.25
N VAL A 181 -7.37 7.01 4.95
CA VAL A 181 -6.26 6.38 5.70
C VAL A 181 -5.00 7.25 5.61
N THR A 182 -4.63 7.72 4.41
CA THR A 182 -3.51 8.66 4.23
C THR A 182 -3.68 9.91 5.09
N ARG A 183 -4.87 10.53 5.06
CA ARG A 183 -5.22 11.69 5.89
C ARG A 183 -5.01 11.41 7.37
N ASP A 184 -5.48 10.26 7.84
CA ASP A 184 -5.49 9.95 9.26
C ASP A 184 -4.09 9.58 9.75
N ILE A 185 -3.27 8.88 8.95
CA ILE A 185 -1.85 8.65 9.24
C ILE A 185 -1.11 10.00 9.34
N LYS A 186 -1.28 10.90 8.39
CA LYS A 186 -0.61 12.21 8.39
C LYS A 186 -1.08 13.08 9.56
N ARG A 187 -2.36 13.05 9.92
CA ARG A 187 -2.88 13.73 11.13
C ARG A 187 -2.28 13.14 12.40
N TYR A 188 -2.13 11.80 12.43
CA TYR A 188 -1.50 11.12 13.57
C TYR A 188 -0.02 11.50 13.70
N ILE A 189 0.74 11.45 12.60
CA ILE A 189 2.14 11.89 12.56
C ILE A 189 2.26 13.34 13.06
N ASN A 190 1.42 14.26 12.55
CA ASN A 190 1.42 15.66 12.99
C ASN A 190 1.14 15.83 14.49
N ALA A 191 0.35 14.93 15.10
CA ALA A 191 -0.04 15.03 16.50
C ALA A 191 0.95 14.36 17.45
N GLN A 192 1.65 13.31 17.03
CA GLN A 192 2.43 12.43 17.90
C GLN A 192 3.92 12.37 17.57
N VAL A 193 4.34 12.79 16.38
CA VAL A 193 5.71 12.61 15.88
C VAL A 193 6.37 13.98 15.62
N ASP A 194 7.65 14.13 15.99
CA ASP A 194 8.40 15.40 15.86
C ASP A 194 8.88 15.68 14.42
N ARG A 195 8.74 14.72 13.48
CA ARG A 195 9.17 14.87 12.08
C ARG A 195 8.06 14.51 11.10
N GLN A 196 8.12 15.05 9.90
CA GLN A 196 7.29 14.59 8.80
C GLN A 196 7.88 13.29 8.22
N ILE A 197 7.01 12.36 7.91
CA ILE A 197 7.34 11.09 7.25
C ILE A 197 6.45 10.98 6.02
N PRO A 198 7.00 10.73 4.83
CA PRO A 198 6.18 10.60 3.63
C PRO A 198 5.16 9.47 3.75
N VAL A 199 3.91 9.74 3.39
CA VAL A 199 2.81 8.76 3.35
C VAL A 199 2.19 8.76 1.97
N GLY A 200 2.03 7.59 1.36
CA GLY A 200 1.45 7.48 0.03
C GLY A 200 0.93 6.08 -0.28
N TYR A 201 0.59 5.85 -1.52
CA TYR A 201 -0.08 4.66 -1.99
C TYR A 201 0.76 3.88 -3.00
N SER A 202 0.69 2.55 -2.94
CA SER A 202 1.24 1.62 -3.92
C SER A 202 0.09 1.05 -4.76
N ALA A 203 0.00 1.45 -6.03
CA ALA A 203 -1.09 1.06 -6.92
C ALA A 203 -0.74 -0.17 -7.76
N ALA A 204 -1.74 -0.96 -8.14
CA ALA A 204 -1.62 -1.86 -9.28
C ALA A 204 -1.53 -1.06 -10.58
N ASP A 205 -0.79 -1.55 -11.57
CA ASP A 205 -0.66 -0.92 -12.91
C ASP A 205 -1.86 -1.29 -13.78
N VAL A 206 -3.06 -0.88 -13.36
CA VAL A 206 -4.30 -1.05 -14.15
C VAL A 206 -4.37 0.09 -15.16
N GLU A 207 -4.16 -0.21 -16.45
CA GLU A 207 -4.05 0.78 -17.53
C GLU A 207 -5.21 1.80 -17.53
N ASP A 208 -6.43 1.32 -17.25
CA ASP A 208 -7.65 2.12 -17.31
C ASP A 208 -7.74 3.19 -16.21
N ASN A 209 -7.11 2.98 -15.04
CA ASN A 209 -7.30 3.86 -13.88
C ASN A 209 -6.05 4.24 -13.08
N VAL A 210 -4.86 3.68 -13.35
CA VAL A 210 -3.65 3.98 -12.55
C VAL A 210 -3.26 5.46 -12.58
N TYR A 211 -3.36 6.11 -13.73
CA TYR A 211 -3.10 7.55 -13.84
C TYR A 211 -4.17 8.39 -13.13
N THR A 212 -5.44 8.01 -13.28
CA THR A 212 -6.56 8.67 -12.59
C THR A 212 -6.43 8.54 -11.08
N SER A 213 -6.02 7.35 -10.59
CA SER A 213 -5.67 7.12 -9.19
C SER A 213 -4.55 8.05 -8.72
N ALA A 214 -3.47 8.16 -9.50
CA ALA A 214 -2.37 9.07 -9.16
C ALA A 214 -2.84 10.52 -9.02
N VAL A 215 -3.63 11.03 -9.98
CA VAL A 215 -4.20 12.38 -9.92
C VAL A 215 -5.11 12.53 -8.69
N TYR A 216 -5.96 11.54 -8.40
CA TYR A 216 -6.87 11.58 -7.26
C TYR A 216 -6.13 11.64 -5.92
N PHE A 217 -5.06 10.85 -5.73
CA PHE A 217 -4.28 10.88 -4.50
C PHE A 217 -3.45 12.17 -4.32
N ALA A 218 -3.23 12.93 -5.39
CA ALA A 218 -2.53 14.21 -5.35
C ALA A 218 -3.46 15.43 -5.23
N CYS A 219 -4.76 15.29 -5.50
CA CYS A 219 -5.72 16.41 -5.62
C CYS A 219 -6.39 16.81 -4.30
N GLY A 220 -7.15 17.90 -4.32
CA GLY A 220 -8.00 18.40 -3.24
C GLY A 220 -7.34 19.42 -2.33
N ASP A 221 -8.14 20.10 -1.52
CA ASP A 221 -7.72 21.23 -0.69
C ASP A 221 -7.16 20.81 0.68
N ASP A 222 -7.54 19.61 1.19
CA ASP A 222 -6.98 19.09 2.46
C ASP A 222 -5.58 18.52 2.22
N GLU A 223 -4.56 19.24 2.66
CA GLU A 223 -3.17 18.83 2.56
C GLU A 223 -2.88 17.50 3.28
N MET A 224 -3.60 17.22 4.37
CA MET A 224 -3.44 15.97 5.09
C MET A 224 -3.98 14.77 4.27
N ALA A 225 -4.97 14.99 3.43
CA ALA A 225 -5.56 13.96 2.59
C ALA A 225 -4.75 13.69 1.29
N ARG A 226 -3.91 14.63 0.86
CA ARG A 226 -3.02 14.39 -0.29
C ARG A 226 -1.88 13.48 0.11
N SER A 227 -1.57 12.50 -0.73
CA SER A 227 -0.36 11.69 -0.61
C SER A 227 0.90 12.55 -0.74
N ASP A 228 2.00 12.10 -0.15
CA ASP A 228 3.31 12.72 -0.28
C ASP A 228 4.14 12.11 -1.43
N PHE A 229 3.74 10.94 -1.92
CA PHE A 229 4.26 10.25 -3.09
C PHE A 229 3.19 9.34 -3.70
N PHE A 230 3.43 8.89 -4.91
CA PHE A 230 2.66 7.83 -5.57
C PHE A 230 3.62 6.75 -6.05
N ALA A 231 3.28 5.50 -5.85
CA ALA A 231 4.05 4.37 -6.37
C ALA A 231 3.13 3.37 -7.04
N PHE A 232 3.67 2.54 -7.95
CA PHE A 232 2.90 1.47 -8.55
C PHE A 232 3.78 0.28 -8.94
N ASN A 233 3.15 -0.87 -9.05
CA ASN A 233 3.77 -2.16 -9.33
C ASN A 233 3.81 -2.35 -10.85
N ASP A 234 4.96 -2.13 -11.49
CA ASP A 234 5.11 -2.13 -12.95
C ASP A 234 5.87 -3.39 -13.44
N TYR A 235 5.16 -4.27 -14.10
CA TYR A 235 5.72 -5.47 -14.72
C TYR A 235 5.70 -5.42 -16.26
N SER A 236 5.62 -4.23 -16.85
CA SER A 236 5.53 -4.05 -18.30
C SER A 236 6.86 -4.28 -19.04
N TRP A 237 8.00 -4.19 -18.33
CA TRP A 237 9.30 -4.48 -18.92
C TRP A 237 9.66 -5.96 -18.77
N CYS A 238 9.41 -6.75 -19.81
CA CYS A 238 9.76 -8.18 -19.87
C CYS A 238 10.86 -8.39 -20.89
N ASP A 239 12.10 -8.63 -20.43
CA ASP A 239 13.26 -8.81 -21.31
C ASP A 239 13.05 -9.95 -22.35
N PRO A 240 13.60 -9.83 -23.58
CA PRO A 240 14.28 -8.65 -24.13
C PRO A 240 13.29 -7.55 -24.46
N SER A 241 13.49 -6.37 -23.88
CA SER A 241 12.61 -5.21 -24.03
C SER A 241 13.40 -3.94 -24.26
N SER A 242 12.72 -2.80 -24.35
CA SER A 242 13.33 -1.49 -24.49
C SER A 242 12.41 -0.42 -23.88
N PHE A 243 12.94 0.76 -23.67
CA PHE A 243 12.21 1.92 -23.16
C PHE A 243 10.88 2.18 -23.88
N THR A 244 10.84 1.97 -25.21
CA THR A 244 9.63 2.15 -26.03
C THR A 244 8.76 0.89 -26.09
N GLN A 245 9.38 -0.32 -26.06
CA GLN A 245 8.63 -1.56 -26.15
C GLN A 245 7.86 -1.86 -24.86
N SER A 246 8.40 -1.49 -23.72
CA SER A 246 7.74 -1.60 -22.41
C SER A 246 6.65 -0.55 -22.19
N GLY A 247 6.56 0.49 -23.04
CA GLY A 247 5.67 1.63 -22.84
C GLY A 247 6.17 2.64 -21.81
N TRP A 248 7.40 2.49 -21.29
CA TRP A 248 7.95 3.42 -20.29
C TRP A 248 8.15 4.84 -20.84
N ASP A 249 8.40 5.02 -22.14
CA ASP A 249 8.43 6.33 -22.78
C ASP A 249 7.06 7.04 -22.70
N GLN A 250 5.97 6.31 -22.89
CA GLN A 250 4.62 6.83 -22.79
C GLN A 250 4.25 7.16 -21.33
N LYS A 251 4.63 6.29 -20.37
CA LYS A 251 4.45 6.54 -18.94
C LYS A 251 5.23 7.80 -18.50
N VAL A 252 6.47 7.99 -18.95
CA VAL A 252 7.24 9.21 -18.66
C VAL A 252 6.54 10.46 -19.22
N GLU A 253 6.01 10.42 -20.44
CA GLU A 253 5.25 11.53 -21.02
C GLU A 253 3.99 11.81 -20.21
N LEU A 254 3.21 10.76 -19.85
CA LEU A 254 1.99 10.84 -19.08
C LEU A 254 2.20 11.50 -17.72
N TYR A 255 3.24 11.08 -16.98
CA TYR A 255 3.56 11.61 -15.66
C TYR A 255 4.49 12.82 -15.67
N SER A 256 4.84 13.37 -16.84
CA SER A 256 5.82 14.47 -16.98
C SER A 256 5.49 15.72 -16.15
N ASN A 257 4.22 15.99 -15.92
CA ASN A 257 3.72 17.12 -15.12
C ASN A 257 3.16 16.71 -13.75
N TYR A 258 3.31 15.46 -13.37
CA TYR A 258 2.79 14.98 -12.08
C TYR A 258 3.51 15.66 -10.91
N SER A 259 2.76 15.97 -9.84
CA SER A 259 3.21 16.88 -8.80
C SER A 259 3.98 16.21 -7.65
N LEU A 260 3.85 14.89 -7.49
CA LEU A 260 4.46 14.14 -6.39
C LEU A 260 5.60 13.26 -6.88
N PRO A 261 6.52 12.83 -5.99
CA PRO A 261 7.48 11.79 -6.28
C PRO A 261 6.80 10.51 -6.77
N ILE A 262 7.34 9.91 -7.83
CA ILE A 262 6.94 8.58 -8.31
C ILE A 262 8.13 7.63 -8.21
N PHE A 263 7.88 6.39 -7.81
CA PHE A 263 8.82 5.28 -7.95
C PHE A 263 8.07 3.97 -8.19
N LEU A 264 8.75 2.97 -8.69
CA LEU A 264 8.17 1.64 -8.88
C LEU A 264 8.24 0.90 -7.54
N SER A 265 7.06 0.68 -6.92
CA SER A 265 6.98 -0.06 -5.66
C SER A 265 7.24 -1.55 -5.83
N GLU A 266 7.08 -2.05 -7.06
CA GLU A 266 7.52 -3.38 -7.49
C GLU A 266 7.83 -3.33 -8.99
N PHE A 267 8.90 -4.06 -9.41
CA PHE A 267 9.19 -4.34 -10.81
C PHE A 267 10.05 -5.60 -10.95
N GLY A 268 10.19 -6.11 -12.17
CA GLY A 268 11.03 -7.28 -12.45
C GLY A 268 10.26 -8.45 -13.04
N CYS A 269 9.69 -8.25 -14.26
CA CYS A 269 8.90 -9.26 -14.98
C CYS A 269 9.69 -10.56 -15.20
N ILE A 270 9.05 -11.72 -14.90
CA ILE A 270 9.62 -13.06 -15.03
C ILE A 270 9.07 -13.86 -16.21
N THR A 271 8.31 -13.23 -17.11
CA THR A 271 7.79 -13.91 -18.32
C THR A 271 8.93 -14.50 -19.16
N ASN A 272 10.06 -13.85 -19.14
CA ASN A 272 11.30 -14.30 -19.77
C ASN A 272 12.46 -14.19 -18.76
N THR A 273 13.67 -14.62 -19.17
CA THR A 273 14.87 -14.41 -18.37
C THR A 273 15.09 -12.92 -18.11
N ARG A 274 15.25 -12.54 -16.85
CA ARG A 274 15.55 -11.16 -16.45
C ARG A 274 17.00 -10.81 -16.78
N GLU A 275 17.19 -9.93 -17.72
CA GLU A 275 18.49 -9.36 -18.08
C GLU A 275 18.74 -8.01 -17.39
N TRP A 276 17.73 -7.48 -16.70
CA TRP A 276 17.72 -6.24 -15.94
C TRP A 276 18.10 -4.99 -16.77
N ASN A 277 17.74 -4.99 -18.06
CA ASN A 277 17.99 -3.84 -18.94
C ASN A 277 17.19 -2.61 -18.53
N GLU A 278 16.08 -2.78 -17.81
CA GLU A 278 15.27 -1.72 -17.22
C GLU A 278 16.05 -0.88 -16.19
N ILE A 279 17.03 -1.43 -15.49
CA ILE A 279 17.86 -0.70 -14.52
C ILE A 279 18.56 0.49 -15.19
N ALA A 280 19.18 0.26 -16.34
CA ALA A 280 19.84 1.32 -17.08
C ALA A 280 18.87 2.40 -17.60
N ALA A 281 17.61 2.03 -17.86
CA ALA A 281 16.57 2.98 -18.24
C ALA A 281 16.06 3.78 -17.03
N LEU A 282 15.70 3.08 -15.92
CA LEU A 282 15.09 3.66 -14.72
C LEU A 282 15.95 4.75 -14.08
N TYR A 283 17.28 4.54 -14.05
CA TYR A 283 18.23 5.52 -13.47
C TYR A 283 18.88 6.42 -14.52
N SER A 284 18.34 6.48 -15.74
CA SER A 284 18.82 7.42 -16.78
C SER A 284 18.09 8.78 -16.70
N GLU A 285 18.72 9.80 -17.31
CA GLU A 285 18.12 11.13 -17.47
C GLU A 285 16.77 11.13 -18.23
N LYS A 286 16.44 10.02 -18.93
CA LYS A 286 15.15 9.87 -19.60
C LYS A 286 14.00 9.68 -18.59
N MET A 287 14.30 9.10 -17.44
CA MET A 287 13.28 8.75 -16.44
C MET A 287 13.38 9.59 -15.16
N THR A 288 14.57 9.97 -14.73
CA THR A 288 14.79 10.54 -13.39
C THR A 288 14.17 11.92 -13.15
N GLY A 289 13.73 12.62 -14.21
CA GLY A 289 12.89 13.82 -14.09
C GLY A 289 11.45 13.52 -13.62
N VAL A 290 11.04 12.25 -13.68
CA VAL A 290 9.70 11.78 -13.29
C VAL A 290 9.80 10.72 -12.20
N TYR A 291 10.66 9.71 -12.39
CA TYR A 291 10.77 8.56 -11.48
C TYR A 291 11.96 8.70 -10.52
N SER A 292 11.77 8.25 -9.30
CA SER A 292 12.78 8.24 -8.25
C SER A 292 13.33 6.84 -7.97
N GLY A 293 13.40 5.97 -8.98
CA GLY A 293 13.90 4.59 -8.86
C GLY A 293 12.81 3.57 -8.57
N GLY A 294 13.19 2.47 -7.91
CA GLY A 294 12.22 1.39 -7.63
C GLY A 294 12.76 0.26 -6.78
N LEU A 295 11.87 -0.69 -6.48
CA LEU A 295 12.08 -1.90 -5.69
C LEU A 295 11.85 -3.14 -6.56
N VAL A 296 12.87 -3.97 -6.67
CA VAL A 296 12.76 -5.25 -7.38
C VAL A 296 11.88 -6.20 -6.57
N TYR A 297 10.96 -6.84 -7.21
CA TYR A 297 10.18 -7.93 -6.64
C TYR A 297 10.79 -9.27 -7.07
N GLU A 298 11.27 -10.18 -6.17
CA GLU A 298 11.44 -10.02 -4.74
C GLU A 298 12.75 -10.69 -4.26
N TYR A 299 13.09 -10.59 -2.97
CA TYR A 299 14.37 -11.08 -2.46
C TYR A 299 14.42 -12.60 -2.37
N THR A 300 13.56 -13.26 -1.58
CA THR A 300 13.54 -14.70 -1.40
C THR A 300 12.76 -15.42 -2.50
N ILE A 301 13.22 -16.61 -2.86
CA ILE A 301 12.49 -17.47 -3.81
C ILE A 301 11.28 -18.05 -3.12
N GLU A 302 10.10 -17.65 -3.65
CA GLU A 302 8.80 -18.13 -3.26
C GLU A 302 8.13 -18.92 -4.41
N PRO A 303 6.99 -19.60 -4.19
CA PRO A 303 6.30 -20.35 -5.25
C PRO A 303 5.94 -19.55 -6.50
N ASN A 304 5.87 -18.22 -6.40
CA ASN A 304 5.62 -17.30 -7.50
C ASN A 304 6.82 -17.14 -8.47
N GLY A 305 8.04 -17.52 -8.05
CA GLY A 305 9.24 -17.58 -8.88
C GLY A 305 9.98 -16.25 -9.07
N TYR A 306 9.64 -15.18 -8.37
CA TYR A 306 10.30 -13.88 -8.51
C TYR A 306 11.62 -13.73 -7.75
N GLY A 307 11.90 -14.61 -6.78
CA GLY A 307 13.02 -14.47 -5.85
C GLY A 307 14.39 -14.43 -6.50
N LEU A 308 15.29 -13.76 -5.82
CA LEU A 308 16.71 -13.61 -6.19
C LEU A 308 17.63 -14.58 -5.44
N VAL A 309 17.20 -15.07 -4.25
CA VAL A 309 17.99 -15.96 -3.41
C VAL A 309 17.16 -17.13 -2.91
N GLU A 310 17.78 -18.30 -2.82
CA GLU A 310 17.21 -19.46 -2.15
C GLU A 310 17.75 -19.56 -0.72
N VAL A 311 16.84 -19.75 0.25
CA VAL A 311 17.21 -20.00 1.64
C VAL A 311 17.23 -21.51 1.88
N GLY A 312 18.42 -22.07 1.99
CA GLY A 312 18.61 -23.49 2.27
C GLY A 312 18.11 -23.88 3.67
N SER A 313 17.80 -25.16 3.88
CA SER A 313 17.31 -25.69 5.16
C SER A 313 18.28 -25.49 6.34
N ASN A 314 19.52 -25.19 6.07
CA ASN A 314 20.58 -24.85 7.06
C ASN A 314 20.73 -23.33 7.27
N GLY A 315 19.86 -22.54 6.68
CA GLY A 315 19.90 -21.08 6.73
C GLY A 315 20.92 -20.43 5.78
N ASN A 316 21.63 -21.20 4.95
CA ASN A 316 22.53 -20.59 3.98
C ASN A 316 21.76 -19.94 2.84
N ILE A 317 22.28 -18.81 2.34
CA ILE A 317 21.77 -18.12 1.17
C ILE A 317 22.51 -18.59 -0.08
N GLU A 318 21.74 -18.95 -1.09
CA GLU A 318 22.24 -19.29 -2.43
C GLU A 318 21.66 -18.31 -3.45
N PRO A 319 22.40 -17.24 -3.83
CA PRO A 319 21.98 -16.32 -4.88
C PRO A 319 21.83 -17.06 -6.22
N ASN A 320 20.78 -16.75 -6.95
CA ASN A 320 20.57 -17.31 -8.29
C ASN A 320 21.21 -16.43 -9.39
N GLU A 321 21.06 -16.83 -10.64
CA GLU A 321 21.62 -16.07 -11.77
C GLU A 321 20.97 -14.67 -11.93
N ASP A 322 19.72 -14.51 -11.53
CA ASP A 322 19.04 -13.21 -11.59
C ASP A 322 19.62 -12.22 -10.59
N PHE A 323 20.02 -12.70 -9.41
CA PHE A 323 20.74 -11.90 -8.42
C PHE A 323 22.07 -11.37 -8.98
N GLU A 324 22.86 -12.25 -9.58
CA GLU A 324 24.18 -11.87 -10.11
C GLU A 324 24.04 -10.87 -11.28
N ARG A 325 23.06 -11.06 -12.16
CA ARG A 325 22.75 -10.11 -13.25
C ARG A 325 22.24 -8.77 -12.70
N LEU A 326 21.41 -8.77 -11.67
CA LEU A 326 20.92 -7.54 -11.04
C LEU A 326 22.06 -6.77 -10.37
N MET A 327 22.93 -7.45 -9.64
CA MET A 327 24.12 -6.88 -9.02
C MET A 327 25.00 -6.19 -10.07
N GLU A 328 25.28 -6.87 -11.20
CA GLU A 328 26.05 -6.30 -12.30
C GLU A 328 25.34 -5.09 -12.93
N ALA A 329 24.03 -5.17 -13.13
CA ALA A 329 23.25 -4.05 -13.70
C ALA A 329 23.27 -2.82 -12.77
N TYR A 330 23.15 -3.01 -11.46
CA TYR A 330 23.26 -1.93 -10.49
C TYR A 330 24.67 -1.33 -10.42
N GLU A 331 25.74 -2.14 -10.46
CA GLU A 331 27.13 -1.67 -10.47
C GLU A 331 27.42 -0.81 -11.72
N GLN A 332 26.90 -1.24 -12.87
CA GLN A 332 27.09 -0.53 -14.14
C GLN A 332 26.24 0.75 -14.28
N THR A 333 25.23 0.92 -13.41
CA THR A 333 24.27 2.02 -13.51
C THR A 333 24.29 2.89 -12.25
N PRO A 334 25.23 3.83 -12.12
CA PRO A 334 25.25 4.77 -10.99
C PRO A 334 24.05 5.72 -11.06
N ASN A 335 23.64 6.23 -9.89
CA ASN A 335 22.62 7.27 -9.84
C ASN A 335 23.07 8.52 -10.61
N PRO A 336 22.16 9.23 -11.30
CA PRO A 336 22.46 10.49 -11.94
C PRO A 336 23.01 11.54 -10.95
N THR A 337 23.84 12.43 -11.43
CA THR A 337 24.36 13.55 -10.64
C THR A 337 23.38 14.72 -10.62
N GLY A 338 23.43 15.53 -9.58
CA GLY A 338 22.55 16.70 -9.43
C GLY A 338 21.11 16.30 -9.04
N ASP A 339 20.13 17.06 -9.51
CA ASP A 339 18.71 16.85 -9.19
C ASP A 339 18.00 15.84 -10.10
N GLY A 340 18.69 15.31 -11.13
CA GLY A 340 18.15 14.34 -12.07
C GLY A 340 16.95 14.84 -12.89
N GLY A 341 16.75 16.16 -12.99
CA GLY A 341 15.62 16.77 -13.68
C GLY A 341 14.36 16.91 -12.82
N ALA A 342 14.49 16.78 -11.49
CA ALA A 342 13.37 16.96 -10.56
C ALA A 342 12.81 18.40 -10.60
N ARG A 343 11.53 18.54 -10.32
CA ARG A 343 10.81 19.81 -10.28
C ARG A 343 10.32 20.10 -8.87
N THR A 344 10.56 21.31 -8.39
CA THR A 344 10.11 21.78 -7.07
C THR A 344 8.92 22.72 -7.13
N ASP A 345 8.57 23.21 -8.32
CA ASP A 345 7.47 24.13 -8.62
C ASP A 345 6.23 23.36 -9.14
N THR A 346 5.77 22.39 -8.37
CA THR A 346 4.64 21.55 -8.75
C THR A 346 3.33 22.13 -8.23
N GLU A 347 2.25 21.95 -8.99
CA GLU A 347 0.91 22.42 -8.64
C GLU A 347 0.02 21.25 -8.24
N VAL A 348 -0.92 21.49 -7.30
CA VAL A 348 -1.95 20.52 -6.91
C VAL A 348 -2.91 20.35 -8.10
N PRO A 349 -3.11 19.12 -8.60
CA PRO A 349 -4.00 18.90 -9.74
C PRO A 349 -5.47 19.05 -9.33
N GLN A 350 -6.34 19.29 -10.33
CA GLN A 350 -7.77 19.13 -10.14
C GLN A 350 -8.11 17.66 -9.91
N CYS A 351 -9.10 17.39 -9.05
CA CYS A 351 -9.57 16.01 -8.88
C CYS A 351 -10.21 15.50 -10.18
N PRO A 352 -10.02 14.22 -10.51
CA PRO A 352 -10.53 13.66 -11.75
C PRO A 352 -12.05 13.62 -11.78
N GLU A 353 -12.62 13.76 -12.97
CA GLU A 353 -14.05 13.57 -13.20
C GLU A 353 -14.41 12.08 -13.11
N GLN A 354 -15.62 11.79 -12.71
CA GLN A 354 -16.17 10.42 -12.72
C GLN A 354 -16.31 9.89 -14.16
N THR A 355 -15.91 8.66 -14.40
CA THR A 355 -15.98 7.96 -15.68
C THR A 355 -16.44 6.52 -15.46
N ASP A 356 -16.61 5.75 -16.55
CA ASP A 356 -16.94 4.32 -16.47
C ASP A 356 -15.83 3.50 -15.77
N ASP A 357 -14.56 3.95 -15.86
CA ASP A 357 -13.39 3.29 -15.26
C ASP A 357 -12.94 3.95 -13.95
N TRP A 358 -13.66 4.98 -13.52
CA TRP A 358 -13.41 5.74 -12.30
C TRP A 358 -14.72 6.19 -11.66
N GLU A 359 -15.18 5.47 -10.65
CA GLU A 359 -16.49 5.66 -10.03
C GLU A 359 -16.55 6.82 -9.01
N VAL A 360 -15.40 7.44 -8.70
CA VAL A 360 -15.30 8.44 -7.62
C VAL A 360 -15.70 9.82 -8.11
N SER A 361 -16.55 10.49 -7.34
CA SER A 361 -16.97 11.87 -7.60
C SER A 361 -15.81 12.88 -7.48
N PRO A 362 -15.75 13.91 -8.34
CA PRO A 362 -14.72 14.95 -8.29
C PRO A 362 -14.83 15.88 -7.07
N ASP A 363 -15.90 15.82 -6.29
CA ASP A 363 -16.08 16.62 -5.07
C ASP A 363 -15.14 16.19 -3.93
N ASN A 364 -14.43 15.07 -4.11
CA ASN A 364 -13.39 14.57 -3.19
C ASN A 364 -13.88 14.43 -1.74
N LYS A 365 -15.13 14.04 -1.52
CA LYS A 365 -15.64 13.73 -0.20
C LYS A 365 -15.01 12.45 0.32
N LEU A 366 -14.52 12.48 1.54
CA LEU A 366 -13.88 11.36 2.20
C LEU A 366 -14.69 10.90 3.41
N PRO A 367 -14.67 9.60 3.72
CA PRO A 367 -15.24 9.14 4.98
C PRO A 367 -14.58 9.85 6.16
N GLU A 368 -15.38 10.20 7.16
CA GLU A 368 -14.88 10.78 8.41
C GLU A 368 -14.10 9.71 9.19
N ILE A 369 -13.13 10.17 9.99
CA ILE A 369 -12.43 9.25 10.90
C ILE A 369 -13.43 8.63 11.87
N PRO A 370 -13.43 7.30 12.08
CA PRO A 370 -14.26 6.67 13.12
C PRO A 370 -14.13 7.38 14.46
N GLU A 371 -15.25 7.81 15.07
CA GLU A 371 -15.23 8.63 16.29
C GLU A 371 -14.37 8.02 17.43
N PRO A 372 -14.44 6.69 17.70
CA PRO A 372 -13.61 6.08 18.72
C PRO A 372 -12.10 6.16 18.43
N ALA A 373 -11.68 6.31 17.15
CA ALA A 373 -10.28 6.44 16.78
C ALA A 373 -9.69 7.83 17.12
N LEU A 374 -10.52 8.87 17.30
CA LEU A 374 -10.08 10.21 17.68
C LEU A 374 -9.30 10.24 19.00
N LYS A 375 -9.50 9.27 19.88
CA LYS A 375 -8.71 9.14 21.13
C LYS A 375 -7.25 8.86 20.84
N TYR A 376 -6.94 8.10 19.77
CA TYR A 376 -5.56 7.74 19.41
C TYR A 376 -4.81 8.94 18.84
N ILE A 377 -5.46 9.77 18.02
CA ILE A 377 -4.86 11.03 17.54
C ILE A 377 -4.41 11.92 18.72
N ARG A 378 -5.15 11.93 19.84
CA ARG A 378 -4.86 12.79 20.99
C ARG A 378 -3.86 12.19 21.97
N ASN A 379 -3.87 10.87 22.15
CA ASN A 379 -3.21 10.20 23.27
C ASN A 379 -2.15 9.17 22.86
N GLY A 380 -1.96 8.94 21.53
CA GLY A 380 -1.17 7.83 20.99
C GLY A 380 -1.98 6.56 20.83
N ALA A 381 -1.50 5.64 20.03
CA ALA A 381 -2.19 4.38 19.69
C ALA A 381 -2.23 3.39 20.86
N GLY A 382 -1.29 3.51 21.80
CA GLY A 382 -1.08 2.54 22.87
C GLY A 382 -0.27 1.34 22.38
N GLU A 383 -0.47 0.19 23.03
CA GLU A 383 0.19 -1.06 22.65
C GLU A 383 -0.38 -1.57 21.31
N GLY A 384 0.49 -1.94 20.37
CA GLY A 384 0.08 -2.51 19.08
C GLY A 384 -0.54 -3.88 19.27
N PRO A 385 -1.55 -4.26 18.46
CA PRO A 385 -2.20 -5.58 18.56
C PRO A 385 -1.30 -6.71 18.06
N GLY A 386 -0.26 -6.42 17.30
CA GLY A 386 0.60 -7.42 16.67
C GLY A 386 -0.05 -8.10 15.45
N ILE A 387 0.53 -9.25 15.08
CA ILE A 387 -0.02 -10.11 14.03
C ILE A 387 -0.87 -11.18 14.71
N ASN A 388 -2.19 -11.01 14.69
CA ASN A 388 -3.13 -11.92 15.35
C ASN A 388 -4.37 -12.12 14.48
N GLU A 389 -4.58 -13.34 14.00
CA GLU A 389 -5.74 -13.70 13.18
C GLU A 389 -7.07 -13.50 13.92
N ASP A 390 -7.09 -13.79 15.24
CA ASP A 390 -8.28 -13.60 16.08
C ASP A 390 -8.66 -12.12 16.27
N GLU A 391 -7.76 -11.20 15.95
CA GLU A 391 -7.94 -9.74 16.06
C GLU A 391 -8.06 -9.04 14.69
N SER A 392 -8.52 -9.77 13.68
CA SER A 392 -8.76 -9.20 12.35
C SER A 392 -9.65 -7.95 12.41
N SER A 393 -9.23 -6.88 11.73
CA SER A 393 -9.97 -5.61 11.70
C SER A 393 -11.15 -5.61 10.72
N GLN A 394 -11.38 -6.68 9.95
CA GLN A 394 -12.32 -6.67 8.81
C GLN A 394 -13.75 -6.30 9.21
N TYR A 395 -14.21 -6.76 10.40
CA TYR A 395 -15.55 -6.47 10.92
C TYR A 395 -15.49 -6.14 12.42
N ALA A 396 -14.34 -5.72 12.92
CA ALA A 396 -14.14 -5.39 14.33
C ALA A 396 -14.41 -3.90 14.61
N GLY A 397 -14.68 -3.56 15.86
CA GLY A 397 -14.76 -2.17 16.29
C GLY A 397 -15.96 -1.40 15.75
N THR A 398 -15.79 -0.10 15.63
CA THR A 398 -16.81 0.84 15.16
C THR A 398 -16.34 1.49 13.87
N PRO A 399 -17.04 1.28 12.74
CA PRO A 399 -16.69 1.93 11.48
C PRO A 399 -16.99 3.43 11.52
N THR A 400 -16.64 4.13 10.45
CA THR A 400 -17.05 5.52 10.25
C THR A 400 -18.58 5.65 10.27
N SER A 401 -19.08 6.78 10.76
CA SER A 401 -20.52 7.11 10.69
C SER A 401 -20.95 7.68 9.35
N THR A 402 -19.99 7.90 8.44
CA THR A 402 -20.24 8.50 7.13
C THR A 402 -20.40 7.39 6.11
N ASP A 403 -21.58 7.27 5.55
CA ASP A 403 -21.83 6.47 4.36
C ASP A 403 -21.49 7.33 3.14
N VAL A 404 -20.53 6.93 2.33
CA VAL A 404 -20.13 7.65 1.12
C VAL A 404 -20.85 7.01 -0.04
N ASP A 405 -21.94 7.62 -0.50
CA ASP A 405 -22.54 7.27 -1.78
C ASP A 405 -21.67 7.81 -2.90
N LEU A 406 -20.95 6.89 -3.52
CA LEU A 406 -19.98 7.22 -4.57
C LEU A 406 -20.63 7.42 -5.93
N SER A 407 -21.90 6.98 -6.09
CA SER A 407 -22.60 7.02 -7.37
C SER A 407 -23.17 8.39 -7.73
N ASP A 408 -23.50 9.24 -6.74
CA ASP A 408 -24.08 10.56 -6.97
C ASP A 408 -23.37 11.71 -6.24
N GLY A 409 -22.25 11.43 -5.56
CA GLY A 409 -21.48 12.44 -4.82
C GLY A 409 -22.18 12.97 -3.57
N THR A 410 -23.20 12.29 -3.07
CA THR A 410 -23.87 12.68 -1.85
C THR A 410 -23.37 11.91 -0.63
N THR A 411 -23.12 12.63 0.44
CA THR A 411 -22.92 12.03 1.77
C THR A 411 -24.24 12.08 2.51
N ASP A 412 -24.86 10.94 2.76
CA ASP A 412 -25.96 10.86 3.70
C ASP A 412 -25.39 10.92 5.13
N THR A 413 -25.51 12.09 5.74
CA THR A 413 -25.36 12.19 7.19
C THR A 413 -26.69 11.77 7.81
N ASP A 414 -26.78 10.54 8.28
CA ASP A 414 -27.91 10.10 9.09
C ASP A 414 -27.84 10.80 10.46
N THR A 415 -28.44 12.01 10.52
CA THR A 415 -28.83 12.61 11.77
C THR A 415 -30.13 11.96 12.19
N SER A 416 -30.05 10.88 12.95
CA SER A 416 -31.18 10.36 13.70
C SER A 416 -31.66 11.42 14.71
N GLU A 417 -32.53 12.29 14.24
CA GLU A 417 -33.43 13.02 15.14
C GLU A 417 -34.49 12.04 15.65
N ASP A 418 -34.40 11.74 16.89
CA ASP A 418 -35.40 11.06 17.70
C ASP A 418 -36.72 11.92 17.70
N PRO A 419 -37.86 11.41 17.24
CA PRO A 419 -39.11 12.05 17.57
C PRO A 419 -39.68 11.40 18.81
N GLU A 420 -39.61 12.11 19.92
CA GLU A 420 -40.50 11.86 21.06
C GLU A 420 -41.99 11.81 20.64
N SER A 421 -42.67 10.90 21.31
CA SER A 421 -44.01 11.11 21.82
C SER A 421 -45.16 10.27 21.30
N SER A 422 -45.53 9.33 22.18
CA SER A 422 -46.89 9.08 22.67
C SER A 422 -48.06 8.83 21.70
N GLY A 423 -48.67 7.67 21.87
CA GLY A 423 -50.06 7.48 21.50
C GLY A 423 -50.53 6.04 21.36
N ASP A 424 -50.88 5.44 22.46
CA ASP A 424 -51.86 4.39 22.73
C ASP A 424 -52.80 3.94 21.61
N GLY A 425 -53.00 2.64 21.38
CA GLY A 425 -54.09 2.14 20.56
C GLY A 425 -53.98 0.69 20.12
N THR A 426 -54.30 -0.24 21.06
CA THR A 426 -54.85 -1.61 20.89
C THR A 426 -55.33 -2.04 19.49
N SER A 427 -54.93 -3.23 19.00
CA SER A 427 -55.65 -4.50 18.96
C SER A 427 -55.37 -5.40 17.76
N THR A 428 -55.13 -6.63 18.08
CA THR A 428 -55.60 -7.89 17.48
C THR A 428 -55.33 -8.26 16.03
N GLY A 429 -54.63 -9.37 15.84
CA GLY A 429 -55.25 -10.48 15.14
C GLY A 429 -54.50 -11.14 14.00
N SER A 430 -53.93 -12.30 14.28
CA SER A 430 -54.01 -13.57 13.55
C SER A 430 -53.35 -13.75 12.18
N SER A 431 -52.29 -14.54 12.14
CA SER A 431 -52.16 -15.93 11.62
C SER A 431 -52.38 -16.17 10.11
N SER A 432 -51.44 -16.79 9.50
CA SER A 432 -51.33 -18.14 8.95
C SER A 432 -50.49 -18.18 7.69
N SER A 433 -49.37 -18.83 7.66
CA SER A 433 -49.02 -20.20 7.17
C SER A 433 -49.43 -20.54 5.74
N SER A 434 -48.45 -20.92 4.93
CA SER A 434 -48.27 -22.22 4.25
C SER A 434 -47.48 -22.04 2.95
N SER A 435 -46.28 -22.57 2.79
CA SER A 435 -45.83 -23.89 2.28
C SER A 435 -46.32 -24.28 0.88
N SER A 436 -45.38 -24.56 -0.02
CA SER A 436 -45.14 -25.78 -0.82
C SER A 436 -44.45 -25.45 -2.13
N SER A 437 -43.25 -25.89 -2.42
CA SER A 437 -42.74 -27.17 -3.00
C SER A 437 -43.24 -27.52 -4.38
N SER A 438 -42.31 -27.72 -5.31
CA SER A 438 -42.04 -28.90 -6.18
C SER A 438 -41.41 -28.43 -7.50
N SER A 439 -40.20 -28.79 -7.82
CA SER A 439 -39.62 -30.02 -8.44
C SER A 439 -40.02 -30.30 -9.89
N SER A 440 -39.02 -30.57 -10.67
CA SER A 440 -38.75 -31.56 -11.70
C SER A 440 -38.41 -30.98 -13.06
N ASP A 441 -37.30 -31.29 -13.59
CA ASP A 441 -36.67 -32.45 -14.21
C ASP A 441 -36.57 -32.34 -15.74
N SER A 442 -35.33 -32.57 -16.20
CA SER A 442 -34.85 -33.35 -17.38
C SER A 442 -35.14 -32.82 -18.78
N SER A 443 -34.29 -32.84 -19.75
CA SER A 443 -33.32 -33.78 -20.27
C SER A 443 -32.77 -33.30 -21.61
N SER A 444 -31.52 -33.56 -21.78
CA SER A 444 -30.72 -33.97 -22.94
C SER A 444 -31.29 -33.93 -24.37
N SER A 445 -30.48 -33.51 -25.32
CA SER A 445 -29.94 -34.39 -26.37
C SER A 445 -28.95 -33.71 -27.33
N ASN A 446 -27.96 -34.50 -27.63
CA ASN A 446 -26.90 -34.47 -28.60
C ASN A 446 -27.37 -34.34 -30.04
N SER A 447 -26.58 -33.72 -30.92
CA SER A 447 -26.15 -34.38 -32.18
C SER A 447 -25.06 -33.58 -32.91
N ASN A 448 -24.04 -34.33 -33.28
CA ASN A 448 -22.96 -34.07 -34.24
C ASN A 448 -23.48 -33.81 -35.66
N SER A 449 -22.71 -33.09 -36.46
CA SER A 449 -22.23 -33.64 -37.76
C SER A 449 -21.21 -32.71 -38.43
N ASP A 450 -20.19 -33.39 -38.96
CA ASP A 450 -19.07 -32.99 -39.79
C ASP A 450 -19.48 -32.43 -41.17
N SER A 451 -18.53 -31.68 -41.78
CA SER A 451 -17.87 -31.90 -43.09
C SER A 451 -17.33 -30.55 -43.62
N GLU A 452 -16.04 -30.45 -43.77
CA GLU A 452 -15.13 -30.58 -44.92
C GLU A 452 -15.30 -29.58 -46.08
N GLU A 453 -14.14 -28.92 -46.37
CA GLU A 453 -13.48 -28.54 -47.64
C GLU A 453 -14.12 -27.49 -48.56
N ASP A 454 -13.47 -26.51 -49.06
CA ASP A 454 -12.31 -26.33 -49.95
C ASP A 454 -12.13 -24.83 -50.39
N ASN A 455 -10.89 -24.44 -50.45
CA ASN A 455 -10.13 -23.65 -51.45
C ASN A 455 -10.76 -22.48 -52.27
N ASP A 456 -10.16 -21.36 -52.26
CA ASP A 456 -9.27 -20.71 -53.24
C ASP A 456 -9.28 -19.16 -53.25
N ASN A 457 -8.12 -18.62 -53.09
CA ASN A 457 -7.41 -17.53 -53.78
C ASN A 457 -8.18 -16.23 -54.17
N SER A 458 -7.73 -15.10 -53.65
CA SER A 458 -6.99 -14.01 -54.37
C SER A 458 -6.98 -12.65 -53.65
N GLU A 459 -5.76 -12.19 -53.50
CA GLU A 459 -5.22 -10.83 -53.56
C GLU A 459 -5.95 -9.57 -53.01
N SER A 460 -5.15 -8.95 -52.14
CA SER A 460 -4.89 -7.51 -52.01
C SER A 460 -5.92 -6.62 -51.30
N ALA A 461 -5.55 -6.15 -50.09
CA ALA A 461 -5.37 -4.73 -49.77
C ALA A 461 -4.94 -4.59 -48.30
N ALA A 462 -3.89 -3.82 -48.11
CA ALA A 462 -3.34 -3.44 -46.82
C ALA A 462 -4.38 -2.74 -45.95
N SER A 463 -4.55 -3.22 -44.72
CA SER A 463 -4.99 -2.39 -43.59
C SER A 463 -4.43 -2.98 -42.32
N SER A 464 -3.83 -2.09 -41.55
CA SER A 464 -3.13 -2.22 -40.30
C SER A 464 -3.80 -3.19 -39.31
N LEU A 465 -3.08 -4.25 -38.94
CA LEU A 465 -3.38 -5.06 -37.78
C LEU A 465 -2.64 -4.44 -36.58
N TYR A 466 -3.36 -3.76 -35.72
CA TYR A 466 -2.98 -3.60 -34.33
C TYR A 466 -3.22 -4.97 -33.67
N ALA A 467 -2.15 -5.67 -33.43
CA ALA A 467 -2.18 -6.81 -32.55
C ALA A 467 -2.18 -6.28 -31.11
N GLY A 468 -3.33 -6.29 -30.46
CA GLY A 468 -3.45 -6.13 -29.04
C GLY A 468 -2.71 -7.27 -28.36
N ALA A 469 -1.59 -6.96 -27.71
CA ALA A 469 -1.00 -7.85 -26.74
C ALA A 469 -1.95 -7.90 -25.54
N ALA A 470 -2.68 -9.01 -25.40
CA ALA A 470 -3.40 -9.28 -24.18
C ALA A 470 -2.37 -9.43 -23.06
N SER A 471 -2.24 -8.40 -22.23
CA SER A 471 -1.57 -8.50 -20.96
C SER A 471 -2.35 -9.49 -20.11
N LEU A 472 -1.75 -10.65 -19.88
CA LEU A 472 -2.23 -11.62 -18.92
C LEU A 472 -1.94 -11.02 -17.53
N VAL A 473 -2.90 -10.30 -16.98
CA VAL A 473 -2.89 -9.89 -15.58
C VAL A 473 -3.06 -11.16 -14.77
N ILE A 474 -1.97 -11.68 -14.22
CA ILE A 474 -2.04 -12.71 -13.19
C ILE A 474 -2.42 -12.01 -11.90
N SER A 475 -3.73 -11.84 -11.71
CA SER A 475 -4.27 -11.49 -10.40
C SER A 475 -4.08 -12.71 -9.51
N PHE A 476 -3.13 -12.65 -8.58
CA PHE A 476 -3.13 -13.54 -7.44
C PHE A 476 -4.30 -13.13 -6.53
N ALA A 477 -5.47 -13.65 -6.85
CA ALA A 477 -6.53 -13.74 -5.87
C ALA A 477 -6.01 -14.67 -4.77
N ALA A 478 -5.76 -14.13 -3.58
CA ALA A 478 -5.66 -14.92 -2.38
C ALA A 478 -7.01 -15.64 -2.20
N ALA A 479 -7.11 -16.86 -2.72
CA ALA A 479 -8.20 -17.76 -2.42
C ALA A 479 -7.97 -18.23 -0.97
N GLY A 480 -8.41 -17.44 -0.01
CA GLY A 480 -8.70 -17.91 1.33
C GLY A 480 -9.82 -18.94 1.21
N ALA A 481 -9.45 -20.23 1.26
CA ALA A 481 -10.41 -21.30 1.34
C ALA A 481 -11.20 -21.16 2.64
N LEU A 482 -12.44 -20.71 2.54
CA LEU A 482 -13.43 -21.00 3.56
C LEU A 482 -13.67 -22.51 3.53
N LEU A 483 -13.21 -23.23 4.52
CA LEU A 483 -13.72 -24.51 4.94
C LEU A 483 -14.02 -24.44 6.43
N LEU A 484 -15.33 -24.46 6.69
CA LEU A 484 -16.11 -24.65 7.93
C LEU A 484 -16.33 -23.43 8.78
#